data_41491b50840cb66c3e555013b5198627
#
_entry.id   41491b50840cb66c3e555013b5198627
#
_cell.length_a   1.000
_cell.length_b   1.000
_cell.length_c   1.000
_cell.angle_alpha   90.00
_cell.angle_beta   90.00
_cell.angle_gamma   90.00
#
_symmetry.space_group_name_H-M   'P 1'
#
loop_
_entity.id
_entity.type
_entity.pdbx_description
1 polymer ?
#
loop_
_entity_poly.entity_id
_entity_poly.type
_entity_poly.pdbx_seq_one_letter_code
_entity_poly.pdbx_strand_id
1 'polypeptide(L)'
;MRAVVYLFVTAATAYTAILYRNFPLTCLFAAEVFMAVFSAVILLSLYKKISADISIPIPLADRGQKVGVQVRIRNRGWFPAARVRIRTVCRQQFGEERELFSLNGSVADRGETVLRAEVRASYSGRVFLTVKDIRVSDYLGILTLKMPAGQEAYFHVMPEIYDIPVLVSEQARRFSGDSDIFDEKKSGDDVSEIFQIREYRGGDRMQRVHWKMSARTDELMVKDYSLPLGYPVILFLSFQKSGKKSGNFEEMLSSAISVSFALVREQCRHYLAWYQGDEQRIVRVRLENEEQVYEALENVFGAVPYSEEIDIRELYREQFPGELWMTDLEFTPHLTMIRNGEEQFPLPGADKDIQLEV
;
A
#
# COMPACT_ATOMS: atom_id res chain seq x y z
N MET A 1 -6.75 -39.47 2.75
CA MET A 1 -7.44 -40.33 3.71
C MET A 1 -8.85 -40.68 3.27
N ARG A 2 -9.76 -39.73 2.98
CA ARG A 2 -11.15 -40.01 2.53
C ARG A 2 -11.24 -40.86 1.26
N ALA A 3 -10.44 -40.56 0.23
CA ALA A 3 -10.39 -41.32 -1.01
C ALA A 3 -9.99 -42.79 -0.77
N VAL A 4 -9.00 -43.02 0.10
CA VAL A 4 -8.54 -44.39 0.44
C VAL A 4 -9.65 -45.17 1.17
N VAL A 5 -10.32 -44.53 2.13
CA VAL A 5 -11.44 -45.14 2.87
C VAL A 5 -12.59 -45.49 1.89
N TYR A 6 -12.91 -44.54 1.01
CA TYR A 6 -13.98 -44.79 0.01
C TYR A 6 -13.64 -45.95 -0.92
N LEU A 7 -12.42 -45.98 -1.46
CA LEU A 7 -11.94 -47.08 -2.31
C LEU A 7 -11.95 -48.41 -1.56
N PHE A 8 -11.57 -48.45 -0.29
CA PHE A 8 -11.61 -49.65 0.53
C PHE A 8 -13.03 -50.15 0.74
N VAL A 9 -13.96 -49.24 1.08
CA VAL A 9 -15.40 -49.59 1.24
C VAL A 9 -15.96 -50.13 -0.07
N THR A 10 -15.75 -49.45 -1.20
CA THR A 10 -16.21 -49.87 -2.53
C THR A 10 -15.61 -51.20 -2.95
N ALA A 11 -14.33 -51.45 -2.62
CA ALA A 11 -13.71 -52.76 -2.89
C ALA A 11 -14.26 -53.87 -2.01
N ALA A 12 -14.56 -53.59 -0.73
CA ALA A 12 -15.17 -54.56 0.19
C ALA A 12 -16.60 -54.91 -0.21
N THR A 13 -17.40 -53.90 -0.62
CA THR A 13 -18.77 -54.13 -1.15
C THR A 13 -18.73 -54.91 -2.44
N ALA A 14 -17.80 -54.63 -3.36
CA ALA A 14 -17.62 -55.38 -4.58
C ALA A 14 -17.27 -56.85 -4.29
N TYR A 15 -16.28 -57.05 -3.40
CA TYR A 15 -15.86 -58.42 -3.00
C TYR A 15 -16.99 -59.22 -2.38
N THR A 16 -17.73 -58.63 -1.44
CA THR A 16 -18.88 -59.33 -0.79
C THR A 16 -20.03 -59.55 -1.76
N ALA A 17 -20.33 -58.65 -2.71
CA ALA A 17 -21.33 -58.81 -3.73
C ALA A 17 -21.03 -59.99 -4.66
N ILE A 18 -19.75 -60.15 -5.04
CA ILE A 18 -19.30 -61.28 -5.88
C ILE A 18 -19.35 -62.59 -5.10
N LEU A 19 -18.84 -62.59 -3.85
CA LEU A 19 -18.74 -63.79 -3.03
C LEU A 19 -20.12 -64.40 -2.71
N TYR A 20 -21.07 -63.56 -2.31
CA TYR A 20 -22.41 -64.02 -1.89
C TYR A 20 -23.41 -63.99 -3.02
N ARG A 21 -23.07 -63.56 -4.23
CA ARG A 21 -23.96 -63.39 -5.38
C ARG A 21 -25.31 -62.77 -5.03
N ASN A 22 -25.24 -61.79 -4.14
CA ASN A 22 -26.44 -61.17 -3.58
C ASN A 22 -26.79 -59.89 -4.40
N PHE A 23 -27.98 -59.84 -4.99
CA PHE A 23 -28.48 -58.77 -5.83
C PHE A 23 -28.49 -57.39 -5.09
N PRO A 24 -28.98 -57.25 -3.85
CA PRO A 24 -28.89 -56.02 -3.08
C PRO A 24 -27.45 -55.47 -2.92
N LEU A 25 -26.44 -56.31 -2.67
CA LEU A 25 -25.05 -55.90 -2.56
C LEU A 25 -24.49 -55.43 -3.91
N THR A 26 -24.90 -56.04 -5.00
CA THR A 26 -24.53 -55.59 -6.35
C THR A 26 -25.11 -54.20 -6.65
N CYS A 27 -26.39 -53.97 -6.26
CA CYS A 27 -27.02 -52.66 -6.38
C CYS A 27 -26.33 -51.62 -5.53
N LEU A 28 -25.89 -51.93 -4.30
CA LEU A 28 -25.14 -51.04 -3.43
C LEU A 28 -23.79 -50.64 -4.05
N PHE A 29 -23.03 -51.63 -4.55
CA PHE A 29 -21.78 -51.37 -5.26
C PHE A 29 -21.99 -50.46 -6.49
N ALA A 30 -23.04 -50.77 -7.32
CA ALA A 30 -23.35 -49.92 -8.47
C ALA A 30 -23.69 -48.47 -8.05
N ALA A 31 -24.45 -48.32 -6.96
CA ALA A 31 -24.78 -47.00 -6.41
C ALA A 31 -23.53 -46.22 -5.91
N GLU A 32 -22.60 -46.92 -5.24
CA GLU A 32 -21.33 -46.30 -4.81
C GLU A 32 -20.52 -45.82 -6.02
N VAL A 33 -20.33 -46.64 -7.04
CA VAL A 33 -19.62 -46.25 -8.26
C VAL A 33 -20.31 -45.08 -8.96
N PHE A 34 -21.65 -45.16 -9.11
CA PHE A 34 -22.43 -44.07 -9.70
C PHE A 34 -22.28 -42.78 -8.94
N MET A 35 -22.32 -42.80 -7.59
CA MET A 35 -22.17 -41.61 -6.75
C MET A 35 -20.79 -40.97 -6.92
N ALA A 36 -19.70 -41.77 -7.03
CA ALA A 36 -18.36 -41.27 -7.27
C ALA A 36 -18.24 -40.58 -8.63
N VAL A 37 -18.74 -41.21 -9.67
CA VAL A 37 -18.75 -40.67 -11.05
C VAL A 37 -19.61 -39.42 -11.13
N PHE A 38 -20.80 -39.43 -10.57
CA PHE A 38 -21.70 -38.27 -10.53
C PHE A 38 -21.10 -37.10 -9.78
N SER A 39 -20.47 -37.34 -8.64
CA SER A 39 -19.76 -36.33 -7.85
C SER A 39 -18.58 -35.71 -8.63
N ALA A 40 -17.83 -36.54 -9.38
CA ALA A 40 -16.75 -36.05 -10.24
C ALA A 40 -17.26 -35.20 -11.42
N VAL A 41 -18.37 -35.61 -12.05
CA VAL A 41 -19.01 -34.85 -13.14
C VAL A 41 -19.47 -33.48 -12.65
N ILE A 42 -20.12 -33.42 -11.48
CA ILE A 42 -20.51 -32.15 -10.85
C ILE A 42 -19.29 -31.29 -10.62
N LEU A 43 -18.23 -31.83 -10.02
CA LEU A 43 -17.00 -31.07 -9.77
C LEU A 43 -16.39 -30.50 -11.06
N LEU A 44 -16.34 -31.29 -12.12
CA LEU A 44 -15.88 -30.83 -13.44
C LEU A 44 -16.80 -29.76 -14.03
N SER A 45 -18.11 -29.85 -13.82
CA SER A 45 -19.06 -28.83 -14.28
C SER A 45 -18.89 -27.49 -13.60
N LEU A 46 -18.33 -27.45 -12.37
CA LEU A 46 -18.02 -26.25 -11.61
C LEU A 46 -16.68 -25.63 -12.01
N TYR A 47 -15.85 -26.34 -12.78
CA TYR A 47 -14.56 -25.83 -13.22
C TYR A 47 -14.71 -24.51 -13.98
N LYS A 48 -13.90 -23.51 -13.61
CA LYS A 48 -13.94 -22.14 -14.14
C LYS A 48 -15.25 -21.36 -13.90
N LYS A 49 -16.24 -21.93 -13.21
CA LYS A 49 -17.51 -21.24 -12.89
C LYS A 49 -17.52 -20.59 -11.51
N ILE A 50 -16.52 -20.90 -10.68
CA ILE A 50 -16.35 -20.31 -9.37
C ILE A 50 -15.26 -19.24 -9.44
N SER A 51 -15.59 -18.04 -9.00
CA SER A 51 -14.66 -16.92 -8.80
C SER A 51 -14.67 -16.47 -7.36
N ALA A 52 -13.58 -15.86 -6.93
CA ALA A 52 -13.49 -15.22 -5.62
C ALA A 52 -12.94 -13.81 -5.79
N ASP A 53 -13.67 -12.84 -5.28
CA ASP A 53 -13.31 -11.43 -5.26
C ASP A 53 -12.96 -11.04 -3.83
N ILE A 54 -11.82 -10.36 -3.64
CA ILE A 54 -11.40 -9.87 -2.34
C ILE A 54 -11.69 -8.37 -2.25
N SER A 55 -12.25 -7.94 -1.13
CA SER A 55 -12.54 -6.54 -0.86
C SER A 55 -12.25 -6.19 0.60
N ILE A 56 -11.78 -4.98 0.81
CA ILE A 56 -11.46 -4.43 2.12
C ILE A 56 -12.32 -3.19 2.30
N PRO A 57 -13.33 -3.24 3.19
CA PRO A 57 -14.26 -2.11 3.37
C PRO A 57 -13.59 -0.84 3.88
N ILE A 58 -12.57 -0.98 4.71
CA ILE A 58 -11.81 0.13 5.29
C ILE A 58 -10.36 -0.03 4.83
N PRO A 59 -9.91 0.76 3.84
CA PRO A 59 -8.58 0.60 3.26
C PRO A 59 -7.46 1.26 4.09
N LEU A 60 -7.80 1.83 5.25
CA LEU A 60 -6.87 2.47 6.18
C LEU A 60 -7.05 1.86 7.58
N ALA A 61 -5.95 1.57 8.25
CA ALA A 61 -5.94 1.03 9.60
C ALA A 61 -4.78 1.59 10.42
N ASP A 62 -4.95 1.65 11.73
CA ASP A 62 -3.86 1.93 12.64
C ASP A 62 -3.05 0.67 12.91
N ARG A 63 -1.79 0.85 13.31
CA ARG A 63 -0.91 -0.24 13.71
C ARG A 63 -1.54 -1.08 14.84
N GLY A 64 -1.49 -2.39 14.69
CA GLY A 64 -2.05 -3.34 15.65
C GLY A 64 -3.56 -3.58 15.54
N GLN A 65 -4.28 -2.77 14.76
CA GLN A 65 -5.71 -2.91 14.52
C GLN A 65 -6.02 -4.17 13.71
N LYS A 66 -7.20 -4.74 13.93
CA LYS A 66 -7.73 -5.82 13.11
C LYS A 66 -8.53 -5.26 11.96
N VAL A 67 -8.12 -5.60 10.75
CA VAL A 67 -8.78 -5.19 9.52
C VAL A 67 -9.69 -6.31 9.04
N GLY A 68 -10.96 -5.99 8.84
CA GLY A 68 -11.93 -6.90 8.28
C GLY A 68 -11.73 -7.09 6.77
N VAL A 69 -11.49 -8.33 6.36
CA VAL A 69 -11.36 -8.71 4.95
C VAL A 69 -12.58 -9.50 4.53
N GLN A 70 -13.15 -9.16 3.40
CA GLN A 70 -14.30 -9.85 2.83
C GLN A 70 -13.87 -10.55 1.54
N VAL A 71 -14.11 -11.87 1.46
CA VAL A 71 -13.88 -12.64 0.26
C VAL A 71 -15.24 -13.11 -0.24
N ARG A 72 -15.67 -12.53 -1.35
CA ARG A 72 -16.94 -12.86 -2.01
C ARG A 72 -16.71 -13.99 -3.00
N ILE A 73 -17.33 -15.13 -2.74
CA ILE A 73 -17.33 -16.28 -3.63
C ILE A 73 -18.58 -16.20 -4.49
N ARG A 74 -18.42 -16.28 -5.80
CA ARG A 74 -19.52 -16.32 -6.76
C ARG A 74 -19.50 -17.63 -7.52
N ASN A 75 -20.63 -18.33 -7.56
CA ASN A 75 -20.82 -19.54 -8.34
C ASN A 75 -21.78 -19.26 -9.51
N ARG A 76 -21.29 -19.40 -10.73
CA ARG A 76 -22.08 -19.28 -11.96
C ARG A 76 -22.57 -20.65 -12.49
N GLY A 77 -22.29 -21.72 -11.74
CA GLY A 77 -22.66 -23.09 -12.08
C GLY A 77 -24.09 -23.44 -11.65
N TRP A 78 -24.57 -24.54 -12.16
CA TRP A 78 -25.91 -25.09 -11.86
C TRP A 78 -25.95 -25.94 -10.59
N PHE A 79 -24.80 -26.31 -10.07
CA PHE A 79 -24.69 -27.14 -8.89
C PHE A 79 -24.02 -26.34 -7.75
N PRO A 80 -24.45 -26.54 -6.51
CA PRO A 80 -23.80 -25.90 -5.36
C PRO A 80 -22.42 -26.48 -5.14
N ALA A 81 -21.49 -25.64 -4.70
CA ALA A 81 -20.15 -26.04 -4.27
C ALA A 81 -20.14 -26.16 -2.74
N ALA A 82 -20.24 -27.39 -2.23
CA ALA A 82 -20.36 -27.66 -0.80
C ALA A 82 -19.09 -27.38 -0.02
N ARG A 83 -17.92 -27.50 -0.65
CA ARG A 83 -16.61 -27.28 -0.01
C ARG A 83 -15.72 -26.46 -0.91
N VAL A 84 -15.60 -25.20 -0.58
CA VAL A 84 -14.69 -24.24 -1.22
C VAL A 84 -13.66 -23.83 -0.19
N ARG A 85 -12.38 -23.99 -0.52
CA ARG A 85 -11.26 -23.49 0.29
C ARG A 85 -10.52 -22.46 -0.52
N ILE A 86 -10.39 -21.25 0.05
CA ILE A 86 -9.65 -20.15 -0.53
C ILE A 86 -8.37 -19.99 0.27
N ARG A 87 -7.25 -19.98 -0.41
CA ARG A 87 -5.94 -19.64 0.21
C ARG A 87 -5.57 -18.24 -0.18
N THR A 88 -5.37 -17.41 0.83
CA THR A 88 -4.97 -16.02 0.70
C THR A 88 -3.58 -15.84 1.26
N VAL A 89 -2.78 -15.05 0.57
CA VAL A 89 -1.45 -14.62 0.99
C VAL A 89 -1.55 -13.17 1.38
N CYS A 90 -1.12 -12.85 2.59
CA CYS A 90 -0.88 -11.51 3.05
C CYS A 90 0.62 -11.20 2.88
N ARG A 91 0.96 -10.14 2.18
CA ARG A 91 2.32 -9.68 1.94
C ARG A 91 2.42 -8.22 2.32
N GLN A 92 3.42 -7.86 3.07
CA GLN A 92 3.72 -6.47 3.40
C GLN A 92 4.67 -5.87 2.38
N GLN A 93 4.55 -4.58 2.16
CA GLN A 93 5.36 -3.84 1.19
C GLN A 93 6.86 -3.95 1.49
N PHE A 94 7.24 -3.69 2.72
CA PHE A 94 8.63 -3.65 3.16
C PHE A 94 9.08 -4.94 3.86
N GLY A 95 8.19 -5.94 3.99
CA GLY A 95 8.44 -7.19 4.70
C GLY A 95 8.67 -8.38 3.77
N GLU A 96 9.51 -9.32 4.19
CA GLU A 96 9.65 -10.62 3.52
C GLU A 96 8.61 -11.62 4.01
N GLU A 97 7.99 -11.36 5.15
CA GLU A 97 7.03 -12.27 5.77
C GLU A 97 5.75 -12.36 4.95
N ARG A 98 5.37 -13.61 4.69
CA ARG A 98 4.13 -13.95 4.00
C ARG A 98 3.27 -14.77 4.92
N GLU A 99 2.20 -14.18 5.38
CA GLU A 99 1.20 -14.92 6.14
C GLU A 99 0.22 -15.61 5.19
N LEU A 100 0.02 -16.90 5.40
CA LEU A 100 -0.92 -17.73 4.65
C LEU A 100 -2.12 -18.03 5.54
N PHE A 101 -3.29 -17.61 5.14
CA PHE A 101 -4.52 -18.04 5.78
C PHE A 101 -5.49 -18.68 4.79
N SER A 102 -6.35 -19.53 5.28
CA SER A 102 -7.32 -20.22 4.45
C SER A 102 -8.73 -20.04 4.98
N LEU A 103 -9.63 -19.66 4.08
CA LEU A 103 -11.05 -19.56 4.34
C LEU A 103 -11.77 -20.79 3.77
N ASN A 104 -12.67 -21.34 4.55
CA ASN A 104 -13.50 -22.44 4.10
C ASN A 104 -14.96 -21.99 4.06
N GLY A 105 -15.66 -22.37 3.03
CA GLY A 105 -17.06 -22.03 2.86
C GLY A 105 -17.77 -22.92 1.88
N SER A 106 -19.02 -22.61 1.60
CA SER A 106 -19.85 -23.21 0.58
C SER A 106 -20.56 -22.11 -0.19
N VAL A 107 -20.97 -22.37 -1.39
CA VAL A 107 -21.76 -21.45 -2.20
C VAL A 107 -22.86 -22.21 -2.93
N ALA A 108 -24.06 -21.65 -2.89
CA ALA A 108 -25.20 -22.20 -3.59
C ALA A 108 -25.01 -22.17 -5.12
N ASP A 109 -25.85 -22.92 -5.84
CA ASP A 109 -25.96 -22.81 -7.29
C ASP A 109 -26.38 -21.42 -7.69
N ARG A 110 -25.70 -20.85 -8.69
CA ARG A 110 -25.91 -19.47 -9.18
C ARG A 110 -25.94 -18.40 -8.06
N GLY A 111 -25.28 -18.69 -6.94
CA GLY A 111 -25.31 -17.88 -5.71
C GLY A 111 -23.99 -17.20 -5.41
N GLU A 112 -24.04 -16.38 -4.38
CA GLU A 112 -22.89 -15.69 -3.79
C GLU A 112 -22.82 -15.98 -2.30
N THR A 113 -21.59 -16.07 -1.78
CA THR A 113 -21.33 -16.19 -0.35
C THR A 113 -20.17 -15.27 0.02
N VAL A 114 -20.33 -14.52 1.09
CA VAL A 114 -19.26 -13.66 1.60
C VAL A 114 -18.62 -14.30 2.82
N LEU A 115 -17.35 -14.62 2.71
CA LEU A 115 -16.54 -15.09 3.82
C LEU A 115 -15.82 -13.87 4.44
N ARG A 116 -15.77 -13.85 5.76
CA ARG A 116 -15.11 -12.78 6.50
C ARG A 116 -13.89 -13.32 7.22
N ALA A 117 -12.82 -12.58 7.18
CA ALA A 117 -11.60 -12.83 7.94
C ALA A 117 -11.12 -11.54 8.58
N GLU A 118 -10.31 -11.66 9.61
CA GLU A 118 -9.60 -10.55 10.22
C GLU A 118 -8.11 -10.74 9.99
N VAL A 119 -7.46 -9.69 9.52
CA VAL A 119 -6.01 -9.64 9.37
C VAL A 119 -5.50 -8.57 10.31
N ARG A 120 -4.46 -8.87 11.08
CA ARG A 120 -3.85 -7.91 11.98
C ARG A 120 -2.89 -7.01 11.21
N ALA A 121 -3.07 -5.71 11.34
CA ALA A 121 -2.18 -4.69 10.77
C ALA A 121 -0.91 -4.58 11.63
N SER A 122 0.03 -5.52 11.48
CA SER A 122 1.20 -5.63 12.37
C SER A 122 2.27 -4.60 12.06
N TYR A 123 2.38 -4.17 10.81
CA TYR A 123 3.46 -3.30 10.32
C TYR A 123 2.91 -2.17 9.46
N SER A 124 3.52 -1.01 9.56
CA SER A 124 3.15 0.18 8.78
C SER A 124 3.51 0.03 7.30
N GLY A 125 2.73 0.68 6.45
CA GLY A 125 2.90 0.63 5.00
C GLY A 125 1.75 -0.07 4.28
N ARG A 126 1.96 -0.42 3.02
CA ARG A 126 0.95 -1.10 2.19
C ARG A 126 0.95 -2.61 2.44
N VAL A 127 -0.21 -3.15 2.75
CA VAL A 127 -0.44 -4.59 2.95
C VAL A 127 -1.26 -5.13 1.79
N PHE A 128 -0.68 -6.07 1.04
CA PHE A 128 -1.31 -6.72 -0.10
C PHE A 128 -1.92 -8.05 0.31
N LEU A 129 -3.15 -8.27 -0.11
CA LEU A 129 -3.90 -9.50 0.08
C LEU A 129 -4.19 -10.12 -1.29
N THR A 130 -3.57 -11.24 -1.58
CA THR A 130 -3.70 -11.92 -2.87
C THR A 130 -4.38 -13.26 -2.69
N VAL A 131 -5.43 -13.53 -3.44
CA VAL A 131 -6.04 -14.87 -3.51
C VAL A 131 -5.14 -15.77 -4.36
N LYS A 132 -4.41 -16.67 -3.70
CA LYS A 132 -3.44 -17.55 -4.35
C LYS A 132 -4.10 -18.67 -5.16
N ASP A 133 -5.06 -19.36 -4.56
CA ASP A 133 -5.86 -20.39 -5.23
C ASP A 133 -7.20 -20.61 -4.55
N ILE A 134 -8.15 -21.07 -5.36
CA ILE A 134 -9.45 -21.54 -4.95
C ILE A 134 -9.49 -23.05 -5.16
N ARG A 135 -9.77 -23.81 -4.11
CA ARG A 135 -9.90 -25.27 -4.17
C ARG A 135 -11.33 -25.66 -3.92
N VAL A 136 -11.91 -26.37 -4.86
CA VAL A 136 -13.26 -26.91 -4.76
C VAL A 136 -13.16 -28.42 -4.67
N SER A 137 -13.77 -28.99 -3.65
CA SER A 137 -13.83 -30.45 -3.48
C SER A 137 -15.21 -30.95 -3.87
N ASP A 138 -15.24 -32.17 -4.38
CA ASP A 138 -16.46 -32.88 -4.66
C ASP A 138 -17.25 -33.18 -3.37
N TYR A 139 -18.51 -33.66 -3.50
CA TYR A 139 -19.36 -33.92 -2.35
C TYR A 139 -18.83 -35.03 -1.44
N LEU A 140 -18.17 -36.04 -1.99
CA LEU A 140 -17.54 -37.10 -1.24
C LEU A 140 -16.21 -36.67 -0.59
N GLY A 141 -15.59 -35.61 -1.12
CA GLY A 141 -14.28 -35.14 -0.69
C GLY A 141 -13.13 -36.04 -1.15
N ILE A 142 -13.34 -36.76 -2.23
CA ILE A 142 -12.37 -37.66 -2.88
C ILE A 142 -11.47 -36.85 -3.82
N LEU A 143 -12.09 -35.99 -4.63
CA LEU A 143 -11.43 -35.17 -5.63
C LEU A 143 -11.43 -33.70 -5.22
N THR A 144 -10.36 -32.99 -5.61
CA THR A 144 -10.26 -31.53 -5.40
C THR A 144 -9.69 -30.90 -6.66
N LEU A 145 -10.39 -29.94 -7.21
CA LEU A 145 -9.89 -29.13 -8.32
C LEU A 145 -9.37 -27.79 -7.80
N LYS A 146 -8.22 -27.41 -8.33
CA LYS A 146 -7.63 -26.09 -8.13
C LYS A 146 -8.05 -25.18 -9.26
N MET A 147 -8.59 -24.03 -8.91
CA MET A 147 -9.01 -23.01 -9.86
C MET A 147 -8.02 -21.83 -9.81
N PRO A 148 -7.74 -21.19 -10.94
CA PRO A 148 -6.93 -19.98 -10.95
C PRO A 148 -7.65 -18.89 -10.19
N ALA A 149 -6.87 -18.16 -9.42
CA ALA A 149 -7.24 -16.93 -8.76
C ALA A 149 -6.07 -15.98 -8.94
N GLY A 150 -6.26 -14.70 -8.82
CA GLY A 150 -5.20 -13.72 -9.05
C GLY A 150 -5.66 -12.33 -8.62
N GLN A 151 -6.76 -12.25 -7.91
CA GLN A 151 -7.24 -10.97 -7.42
C GLN A 151 -6.44 -10.54 -6.22
N GLU A 152 -6.09 -9.27 -6.24
CA GLU A 152 -5.32 -8.59 -5.23
C GLU A 152 -6.12 -7.39 -4.71
N ALA A 153 -6.10 -7.21 -3.41
CA ALA A 153 -6.57 -6.00 -2.74
C ALA A 153 -5.49 -5.55 -1.76
N TYR A 154 -5.49 -4.28 -1.43
CA TYR A 154 -4.53 -3.73 -0.47
C TYR A 154 -5.22 -2.78 0.51
N PHE A 155 -4.60 -2.59 1.65
CA PHE A 155 -4.93 -1.55 2.60
C PHE A 155 -3.66 -0.93 3.13
N HIS A 156 -3.78 0.27 3.67
CA HIS A 156 -2.68 1.01 4.26
C HIS A 156 -2.72 0.90 5.78
N VAL A 157 -1.56 0.76 6.38
CA VAL A 157 -1.38 0.79 7.84
C VAL A 157 -0.57 2.03 8.16
N MET A 158 -1.17 2.92 8.95
CA MET A 158 -0.54 4.17 9.35
C MET A 158 0.70 3.92 10.22
N PRO A 159 1.79 4.69 10.00
CA PRO A 159 2.92 4.68 10.91
C PRO A 159 2.51 5.26 12.26
N GLU A 160 3.20 4.82 13.30
CA GLU A 160 3.06 5.41 14.62
C GLU A 160 3.67 6.82 14.61
N ILE A 161 2.92 7.79 15.14
CA ILE A 161 3.36 9.19 15.18
C ILE A 161 3.80 9.50 16.60
N TYR A 162 5.06 9.89 16.75
CA TYR A 162 5.67 10.27 18.02
C TYR A 162 5.64 11.79 18.18
N ASP A 163 5.53 12.25 19.41
CA ASP A 163 5.70 13.68 19.72
C ASP A 163 7.19 13.99 19.87
N ILE A 164 7.77 14.61 18.85
CA ILE A 164 9.21 14.91 18.79
C ILE A 164 9.36 16.41 18.91
N PRO A 165 10.11 16.90 19.92
CA PRO A 165 10.41 18.32 20.03
C PRO A 165 11.39 18.76 18.93
N VAL A 166 10.92 19.63 18.04
CA VAL A 166 11.73 20.22 16.97
C VAL A 166 11.90 21.71 17.23
N LEU A 167 13.13 22.19 17.24
CA LEU A 167 13.45 23.60 17.28
C LEU A 167 13.83 24.08 15.88
N VAL A 168 12.99 24.92 15.31
CA VAL A 168 13.28 25.58 14.04
C VAL A 168 14.04 26.87 14.30
N SER A 169 15.24 26.99 13.75
CA SER A 169 16.09 28.19 13.89
C SER A 169 15.43 29.42 13.23
N GLU A 170 15.78 30.63 13.74
CA GLU A 170 15.29 31.84 13.09
C GLU A 170 15.79 31.96 11.64
N GLN A 171 16.94 31.40 11.33
CA GLN A 171 17.50 31.41 9.98
C GLN A 171 16.65 30.52 9.06
N ALA A 172 16.22 29.33 9.49
CA ALA A 172 15.34 28.46 8.74
C ALA A 172 13.95 29.09 8.52
N ARG A 173 13.43 29.82 9.51
CA ARG A 173 12.17 30.57 9.37
C ARG A 173 12.27 31.71 8.36
N ARG A 174 13.39 32.42 8.31
CA ARG A 174 13.65 33.52 7.34
C ARG A 174 13.91 32.96 5.94
N PHE A 175 14.57 31.81 5.83
CA PHE A 175 14.93 31.22 4.55
C PHE A 175 13.67 30.93 3.67
N SER A 176 12.55 30.58 4.26
CA SER A 176 11.29 30.41 3.51
C SER A 176 10.67 31.72 3.05
N GLY A 177 11.10 32.88 3.56
CA GLY A 177 10.61 34.21 3.19
C GLY A 177 11.54 34.99 2.26
N ASP A 178 12.82 34.67 2.27
CA ASP A 178 13.90 35.49 1.62
C ASP A 178 14.63 34.72 0.50
N SER A 179 14.01 33.68 -0.10
CA SER A 179 14.66 33.01 -1.23
C SER A 179 14.63 33.95 -2.45
N ASP A 180 15.79 34.56 -2.77
CA ASP A 180 15.97 35.40 -3.96
C ASP A 180 15.95 34.60 -5.29
N ILE A 181 15.78 33.28 -5.23
CA ILE A 181 15.77 32.41 -6.39
C ILE A 181 14.38 31.87 -6.60
N PHE A 182 13.80 32.20 -7.73
CA PHE A 182 12.44 31.83 -8.13
C PHE A 182 12.45 30.92 -9.37
N ASP A 183 11.46 30.04 -9.48
CA ASP A 183 11.30 29.20 -10.65
C ASP A 183 10.87 30.03 -11.86
N GLU A 184 11.72 30.13 -12.86
CA GLU A 184 11.44 30.87 -14.11
C GLU A 184 10.34 30.21 -14.98
N LYS A 185 9.93 28.98 -14.68
CA LYS A 185 9.00 28.21 -15.49
C LYS A 185 7.64 27.96 -14.84
N LYS A 186 7.52 28.14 -13.54
CA LYS A 186 6.29 27.85 -12.80
C LYS A 186 5.85 29.00 -11.94
N SER A 187 4.54 29.30 -11.99
CA SER A 187 3.91 30.24 -11.07
C SER A 187 3.68 29.60 -9.72
N GLY A 188 3.82 30.40 -8.64
CA GLY A 188 3.62 30.03 -7.26
C GLY A 188 2.63 30.95 -6.53
N ASP A 189 2.74 30.99 -5.21
CA ASP A 189 1.87 31.79 -4.34
C ASP A 189 2.62 32.90 -3.60
N ASP A 190 3.91 33.11 -3.86
CA ASP A 190 4.71 34.13 -3.19
C ASP A 190 4.36 35.53 -3.72
N VAL A 191 3.76 36.32 -2.86
CA VAL A 191 3.27 37.69 -3.17
C VAL A 191 4.40 38.69 -3.34
N SER A 192 5.63 38.35 -2.91
CA SER A 192 6.79 39.26 -2.95
C SER A 192 7.26 39.53 -4.38
N GLU A 193 7.13 38.55 -5.29
CA GLU A 193 7.55 38.72 -6.67
C GLU A 193 6.48 38.24 -7.66
N ILE A 194 6.34 39.01 -8.74
CA ILE A 194 5.37 38.71 -9.81
C ILE A 194 6.10 37.94 -10.93
N PHE A 195 5.74 36.67 -11.11
CA PHE A 195 6.26 35.82 -12.16
C PHE A 195 5.84 36.33 -13.55
N GLN A 196 4.54 36.55 -13.73
CA GLN A 196 3.97 37.11 -14.98
C GLN A 196 2.61 37.77 -14.74
N ILE A 197 2.20 38.57 -15.72
CA ILE A 197 0.84 39.13 -15.76
C ILE A 197 0.18 38.52 -16.98
N ARG A 198 -0.93 37.82 -16.79
CA ARG A 198 -1.71 37.16 -17.86
C ARG A 198 -3.18 37.56 -17.79
N GLU A 199 -3.90 37.23 -18.84
CA GLU A 199 -5.35 37.40 -18.87
C GLU A 199 -6.05 36.54 -17.82
N TYR A 200 -7.14 37.06 -17.27
CA TYR A 200 -8.00 36.38 -16.31
C TYR A 200 -8.64 35.14 -16.91
N ARG A 201 -8.63 34.06 -16.18
CA ARG A 201 -9.35 32.81 -16.51
C ARG A 201 -10.39 32.51 -15.45
N GLY A 202 -11.52 31.90 -15.88
CA GLY A 202 -12.57 31.51 -14.94
C GLY A 202 -12.02 30.61 -13.82
N GLY A 203 -12.12 31.07 -12.56
CA GLY A 203 -11.55 30.40 -11.38
C GLY A 203 -10.40 31.15 -10.70
N ASP A 204 -9.82 32.16 -11.36
CA ASP A 204 -8.78 32.99 -10.75
C ASP A 204 -9.36 33.82 -9.60
N ARG A 205 -8.58 33.97 -8.53
CA ARG A 205 -8.98 34.75 -7.36
C ARG A 205 -8.96 36.25 -7.69
N MET A 206 -10.06 36.95 -7.44
CA MET A 206 -10.18 38.40 -7.68
C MET A 206 -9.13 39.24 -6.95
N GLN A 207 -8.56 38.75 -5.85
CA GLN A 207 -7.48 39.39 -5.10
C GLN A 207 -6.17 39.49 -5.89
N ARG A 208 -5.99 38.64 -6.92
CA ARG A 208 -4.80 38.62 -7.79
C ARG A 208 -4.93 39.54 -9.01
N VAL A 209 -6.05 40.22 -9.19
CA VAL A 209 -6.28 41.11 -10.33
C VAL A 209 -5.33 42.31 -10.26
N HIS A 210 -4.60 42.52 -11.36
CA HIS A 210 -3.72 43.68 -11.51
C HIS A 210 -4.51 44.88 -12.05
N TRP A 211 -5.26 45.56 -11.19
CA TRP A 211 -6.19 46.64 -11.56
C TRP A 211 -5.58 47.72 -12.46
N LYS A 212 -4.33 48.13 -12.19
CA LYS A 212 -3.64 49.14 -12.99
C LYS A 212 -3.39 48.70 -14.42
N MET A 213 -3.06 47.42 -14.65
CA MET A 213 -2.83 46.88 -15.99
C MET A 213 -4.17 46.65 -16.68
N SER A 214 -5.13 46.08 -15.99
CA SER A 214 -6.47 45.85 -16.52
C SER A 214 -7.13 47.14 -17.02
N ALA A 215 -6.93 48.27 -16.33
CA ALA A 215 -7.41 49.58 -16.76
C ALA A 215 -6.70 50.14 -18.01
N ARG A 216 -5.51 49.62 -18.34
CA ARG A 216 -4.75 50.04 -19.53
C ARG A 216 -5.03 49.19 -20.75
N THR A 217 -5.30 47.90 -20.52
CA THR A 217 -5.51 46.92 -21.60
C THR A 217 -7.00 46.74 -21.94
N ASP A 218 -7.89 47.30 -21.13
CA ASP A 218 -9.33 47.07 -21.18
C ASP A 218 -9.77 45.62 -21.01
N GLU A 219 -8.85 44.77 -20.49
CA GLU A 219 -9.05 43.37 -20.20
C GLU A 219 -8.62 43.03 -18.76
N LEU A 220 -9.30 42.10 -18.12
CA LEU A 220 -8.92 41.70 -16.77
C LEU A 220 -7.60 40.95 -16.78
N MET A 221 -6.60 41.53 -16.14
CA MET A 221 -5.26 40.98 -16.01
C MET A 221 -5.02 40.46 -14.59
N VAL A 222 -4.44 39.26 -14.46
CA VAL A 222 -4.13 38.61 -13.17
C VAL A 222 -2.62 38.50 -13.00
N LYS A 223 -2.18 38.74 -11.76
CA LYS A 223 -0.78 38.49 -11.35
C LYS A 223 -0.64 37.01 -11.02
N ASP A 224 0.24 36.34 -11.73
CA ASP A 224 0.81 35.07 -11.28
C ASP A 224 2.06 35.39 -10.47
N TYR A 225 2.14 34.89 -9.26
CA TYR A 225 3.26 35.11 -8.37
C TYR A 225 4.36 34.07 -8.60
N SER A 226 5.58 34.41 -8.17
CA SER A 226 6.74 33.53 -8.31
C SER A 226 6.68 32.36 -7.33
N LEU A 227 7.33 31.26 -7.69
CA LEU A 227 7.55 30.11 -6.84
C LEU A 227 8.98 30.18 -6.29
N PRO A 228 9.19 30.40 -4.99
CA PRO A 228 10.54 30.40 -4.44
C PRO A 228 11.19 29.03 -4.58
N LEU A 229 12.42 28.99 -5.07
CA LEU A 229 13.23 27.79 -5.27
C LEU A 229 14.09 27.46 -4.04
N GLY A 230 13.54 27.54 -2.87
CA GLY A 230 14.27 27.21 -1.65
C GLY A 230 13.35 26.71 -0.54
N TYR A 231 13.79 25.68 0.14
CA TYR A 231 13.13 25.15 1.32
C TYR A 231 14.14 25.03 2.45
N PRO A 232 13.78 25.43 3.68
CA PRO A 232 14.71 25.35 4.78
C PRO A 232 15.14 23.93 5.07
N VAL A 233 14.23 22.96 4.87
CA VAL A 233 14.45 21.56 5.25
C VAL A 233 14.03 20.61 4.14
N ILE A 234 14.84 19.56 3.92
CA ILE A 234 14.49 18.41 3.10
C ILE A 234 14.62 17.14 3.95
N LEU A 235 13.57 16.35 4.00
CA LEU A 235 13.57 15.02 4.62
C LEU A 235 13.76 13.96 3.54
N PHE A 236 14.88 13.26 3.54
CA PHE A 236 15.14 12.15 2.64
C PHE A 236 14.77 10.80 3.30
N LEU A 237 14.00 9.99 2.59
CA LEU A 237 13.68 8.62 2.99
C LEU A 237 14.53 7.65 2.18
N SER A 238 15.43 6.92 2.83
CA SER A 238 16.24 5.90 2.18
C SER A 238 15.56 4.54 2.24
N PHE A 239 14.98 4.08 1.13
CA PHE A 239 14.41 2.73 1.00
C PHE A 239 15.44 1.72 0.50
N GLN A 240 16.73 1.95 0.79
CA GLN A 240 17.80 1.03 0.44
C GLN A 240 17.72 -0.25 1.26
N LYS A 241 17.73 -1.41 0.59
CA LYS A 241 17.77 -2.71 1.26
C LYS A 241 19.18 -3.00 1.74
N SER A 242 19.33 -3.19 3.03
CA SER A 242 20.61 -3.59 3.63
C SER A 242 20.70 -5.11 3.78
N GLY A 243 21.39 -5.77 2.85
CA GLY A 243 21.65 -7.19 2.93
C GLY A 243 20.42 -8.10 2.88
N LYS A 244 20.50 -9.28 3.54
CA LYS A 244 19.42 -10.28 3.58
C LYS A 244 18.31 -9.99 4.58
N LYS A 245 18.49 -9.01 5.47
CA LYS A 245 17.43 -8.60 6.41
C LYS A 245 16.70 -7.40 5.84
N SER A 246 15.39 -7.49 5.81
CA SER A 246 14.52 -6.32 5.60
C SER A 246 14.91 -5.27 6.64
N GLY A 247 15.28 -4.08 6.20
CA GLY A 247 15.59 -2.98 7.10
C GLY A 247 14.36 -2.60 7.93
N ASN A 248 14.57 -1.88 9.03
CA ASN A 248 13.49 -1.39 9.88
C ASN A 248 12.79 -0.19 9.22
N PHE A 249 12.27 -0.39 8.00
CA PHE A 249 11.56 0.65 7.24
C PHE A 249 10.37 1.24 8.00
N GLU A 250 9.78 0.44 8.88
CA GLU A 250 8.66 0.87 9.70
C GLU A 250 9.05 1.96 10.70
N GLU A 251 10.10 1.71 11.47
CA GLU A 251 10.58 2.69 12.46
C GLU A 251 11.15 3.92 11.78
N MET A 252 11.86 3.73 10.65
CA MET A 252 12.33 4.81 9.81
C MET A 252 11.17 5.71 9.36
N LEU A 253 10.11 5.10 8.84
CA LEU A 253 8.93 5.83 8.36
C LEU A 253 8.21 6.54 9.50
N SER A 254 8.00 5.86 10.65
CA SER A 254 7.37 6.45 11.82
C SER A 254 8.14 7.67 12.32
N SER A 255 9.47 7.57 12.37
CA SER A 255 10.34 8.66 12.79
C SER A 255 10.30 9.85 11.82
N ALA A 256 10.46 9.59 10.52
CA ALA A 256 10.46 10.63 9.50
C ALA A 256 9.13 11.39 9.42
N ILE A 257 8.02 10.66 9.49
CA ILE A 257 6.69 11.26 9.47
C ILE A 257 6.40 12.04 10.75
N SER A 258 6.88 11.55 11.91
CA SER A 258 6.78 12.29 13.18
C SER A 258 7.54 13.63 13.13
N VAL A 259 8.75 13.62 12.57
CA VAL A 259 9.53 14.85 12.35
C VAL A 259 8.81 15.78 11.35
N SER A 260 8.23 15.24 10.30
CA SER A 260 7.44 16.02 9.34
C SER A 260 6.24 16.70 10.00
N PHE A 261 5.47 16.00 10.84
CA PHE A 261 4.39 16.61 11.62
C PHE A 261 4.90 17.70 12.58
N ALA A 262 6.02 17.47 13.25
CA ALA A 262 6.62 18.44 14.15
C ALA A 262 7.05 19.70 13.40
N LEU A 263 7.68 19.58 12.22
CA LEU A 263 8.04 20.72 11.36
C LEU A 263 6.81 21.51 10.90
N VAL A 264 5.75 20.81 10.48
CA VAL A 264 4.50 21.48 10.07
C VAL A 264 3.87 22.25 11.24
N ARG A 265 3.85 21.69 12.45
CA ARG A 265 3.35 22.38 13.66
C ARG A 265 4.15 23.63 13.98
N GLU A 266 5.46 23.60 13.73
CA GLU A 266 6.35 24.77 13.85
C GLU A 266 6.30 25.72 12.64
N GLN A 267 5.34 25.52 11.72
CA GLN A 267 5.17 26.29 10.49
C GLN A 267 6.42 26.28 9.58
N CYS A 268 7.23 25.25 9.65
CA CYS A 268 8.39 25.04 8.81
C CYS A 268 8.01 24.23 7.57
N ARG A 269 7.99 24.91 6.42
CA ARG A 269 7.74 24.27 5.12
C ARG A 269 8.94 23.40 4.76
N HIS A 270 8.70 22.21 4.24
CA HIS A 270 9.75 21.27 3.90
C HIS A 270 9.36 20.36 2.74
N TYR A 271 10.36 19.68 2.17
CA TYR A 271 10.14 18.58 1.23
C TYR A 271 10.33 17.26 1.93
N LEU A 272 9.48 16.29 1.57
CA LEU A 272 9.71 14.88 1.79
C LEU A 272 10.12 14.27 0.45
N ALA A 273 11.28 13.63 0.37
CA ALA A 273 11.84 13.13 -0.87
C ALA A 273 12.38 11.70 -0.70
N TRP A 274 12.25 10.88 -1.74
CA TRP A 274 12.79 9.53 -1.78
C TRP A 274 13.14 9.12 -3.21
N TYR A 275 14.05 8.14 -3.32
CA TYR A 275 14.34 7.53 -4.60
C TYR A 275 13.33 6.42 -4.90
N GLN A 276 12.71 6.48 -6.09
CA GLN A 276 11.76 5.50 -6.58
C GLN A 276 12.50 4.52 -7.50
N GLY A 277 12.71 3.28 -7.03
CA GLY A 277 13.59 2.32 -7.69
C GLY A 277 13.11 1.83 -9.05
N ASP A 278 11.79 1.76 -9.30
CA ASP A 278 11.20 1.36 -10.58
C ASP A 278 11.22 2.47 -11.63
N GLU A 279 11.14 3.73 -11.22
CA GLU A 279 11.17 4.90 -12.10
C GLU A 279 12.56 5.52 -12.22
N GLN A 280 13.52 5.07 -11.41
CA GLN A 280 14.90 5.56 -11.35
C GLN A 280 15.01 7.09 -11.21
N ARG A 281 14.16 7.67 -10.39
CA ARG A 281 14.12 9.10 -10.12
C ARG A 281 13.81 9.42 -8.67
N ILE A 282 14.12 10.64 -8.25
CA ILE A 282 13.66 11.20 -6.99
C ILE A 282 12.20 11.63 -7.14
N VAL A 283 11.38 11.15 -6.22
CA VAL A 283 10.03 11.66 -6.00
C VAL A 283 10.07 12.55 -4.77
N ARG A 284 9.39 13.69 -4.84
CA ARG A 284 9.30 14.63 -3.72
C ARG A 284 7.90 15.19 -3.59
N VAL A 285 7.53 15.51 -2.36
CA VAL A 285 6.26 16.13 -2.01
C VAL A 285 6.51 17.33 -1.12
N ARG A 286 5.89 18.45 -1.43
CA ARG A 286 5.93 19.68 -0.65
C ARG A 286 4.93 19.58 0.50
N LEU A 287 5.38 19.94 1.70
CA LEU A 287 4.60 19.83 2.93
C LEU A 287 4.56 21.15 3.67
N GLU A 288 3.35 21.69 3.85
CA GLU A 288 3.08 22.98 4.50
C GLU A 288 2.03 22.85 5.60
N ASN A 289 1.23 21.79 5.57
CA ASN A 289 0.17 21.53 6.54
C ASN A 289 0.02 20.03 6.82
N GLU A 290 -0.69 19.68 7.90
CA GLU A 290 -0.88 18.28 8.31
C GLU A 290 -1.63 17.44 7.27
N GLU A 291 -2.57 18.02 6.52
CA GLU A 291 -3.32 17.31 5.49
C GLU A 291 -2.40 16.80 4.38
N GLN A 292 -1.45 17.64 3.94
CA GLN A 292 -0.45 17.26 2.94
C GLN A 292 0.49 16.15 3.44
N VAL A 293 0.77 16.06 4.75
CA VAL A 293 1.55 14.95 5.31
C VAL A 293 0.78 13.63 5.16
N TYR A 294 -0.52 13.63 5.40
CA TYR A 294 -1.36 12.44 5.18
C TYR A 294 -1.44 12.06 3.69
N GLU A 295 -1.59 13.03 2.80
CA GLU A 295 -1.58 12.78 1.34
C GLU A 295 -0.21 12.25 0.87
N ALA A 296 0.89 12.77 1.41
CA ALA A 296 2.23 12.30 1.09
C ALA A 296 2.46 10.83 1.49
N LEU A 297 1.83 10.38 2.59
CA LEU A 297 1.89 8.98 3.02
C LEU A 297 1.38 8.02 1.95
N GLU A 298 0.32 8.36 1.22
CA GLU A 298 -0.17 7.51 0.12
C GLU A 298 0.90 7.30 -0.96
N ASN A 299 1.66 8.36 -1.28
CA ASN A 299 2.76 8.30 -2.23
C ASN A 299 3.93 7.47 -1.68
N VAL A 300 4.29 7.68 -0.42
CA VAL A 300 5.35 6.92 0.27
C VAL A 300 4.99 5.44 0.37
N PHE A 301 3.72 5.09 0.59
CA PHE A 301 3.25 3.71 0.53
C PHE A 301 3.32 3.11 -0.88
N GLY A 302 3.59 3.89 -1.91
CA GLY A 302 3.93 3.45 -3.26
C GLY A 302 5.43 3.25 -3.50
N ALA A 303 6.30 3.64 -2.55
CA ALA A 303 7.73 3.55 -2.71
C ALA A 303 8.22 2.09 -2.90
N VAL A 304 9.13 1.89 -3.83
CA VAL A 304 9.72 0.58 -4.13
C VAL A 304 11.15 0.52 -3.57
N PRO A 305 11.43 -0.37 -2.59
CA PRO A 305 12.76 -0.51 -2.04
C PRO A 305 13.78 -1.00 -3.11
N TYR A 306 14.95 -0.40 -3.11
CA TYR A 306 16.04 -0.67 -4.05
C TYR A 306 17.25 -1.31 -3.35
N SER A 307 18.16 -1.92 -4.14
CA SER A 307 19.35 -2.61 -3.62
C SER A 307 20.68 -1.94 -4.06
N GLU A 308 20.58 -0.93 -4.89
CA GLU A 308 21.72 -0.18 -5.40
C GLU A 308 22.25 0.79 -4.34
N GLU A 309 23.56 1.05 -4.32
CA GLU A 309 24.12 2.15 -3.54
C GLU A 309 23.88 3.45 -4.30
N ILE A 310 23.05 4.33 -3.73
CA ILE A 310 22.66 5.59 -4.34
C ILE A 310 22.89 6.70 -3.33
N ASP A 311 23.65 7.71 -3.71
CA ASP A 311 23.69 8.98 -2.98
C ASP A 311 22.44 9.80 -3.37
N ILE A 312 21.45 9.77 -2.47
CA ILE A 312 20.17 10.43 -2.70
C ILE A 312 20.31 11.95 -2.82
N ARG A 313 21.33 12.54 -2.15
CA ARG A 313 21.59 14.00 -2.16
C ARG A 313 22.18 14.42 -3.50
N GLU A 314 23.14 13.65 -4.02
CA GLU A 314 23.76 13.91 -5.30
C GLU A 314 22.72 13.81 -6.41
N LEU A 315 21.94 12.74 -6.42
CA LEU A 315 20.88 12.53 -7.40
C LEU A 315 19.80 13.63 -7.31
N TYR A 316 19.47 14.10 -6.10
CA TYR A 316 18.54 15.22 -5.91
C TYR A 316 19.06 16.49 -6.55
N ARG A 317 20.36 16.83 -6.36
CA ARG A 317 20.99 18.01 -6.96
C ARG A 317 21.02 17.94 -8.49
N GLU A 318 21.26 16.75 -9.03
CA GLU A 318 21.23 16.53 -10.48
C GLU A 318 19.82 16.71 -11.07
N GLN A 319 18.80 16.18 -10.39
CA GLN A 319 17.43 16.24 -10.87
C GLN A 319 16.78 17.61 -10.69
N PHE A 320 17.18 18.35 -9.64
CA PHE A 320 16.65 19.66 -9.29
C PHE A 320 17.79 20.72 -9.18
N PRO A 321 18.43 21.04 -10.30
CA PRO A 321 19.54 22.01 -10.29
C PRO A 321 19.02 23.40 -9.93
N GLY A 322 19.76 24.08 -9.04
CA GLY A 322 19.43 25.43 -8.59
C GLY A 322 18.57 25.53 -7.35
N GLU A 323 18.05 24.43 -6.84
CA GLU A 323 17.36 24.46 -5.55
C GLU A 323 18.34 24.54 -4.38
N LEU A 324 18.00 25.40 -3.41
CA LEU A 324 18.77 25.60 -2.20
C LEU A 324 17.99 25.09 -0.99
N TRP A 325 18.71 24.47 -0.05
CA TRP A 325 18.19 24.10 1.26
C TRP A 325 19.24 24.38 2.33
N MET A 326 18.79 24.57 3.56
CA MET A 326 19.69 24.81 4.70
C MET A 326 20.10 23.52 5.39
N THR A 327 19.12 22.67 5.62
CA THR A 327 19.29 21.41 6.37
C THR A 327 18.65 20.28 5.62
N ASP A 328 19.35 19.18 5.48
CA ASP A 328 18.77 17.92 5.07
C ASP A 328 18.87 16.88 6.18
N LEU A 329 17.84 16.07 6.30
CA LEU A 329 17.75 14.95 7.24
C LEU A 329 17.45 13.68 6.44
N GLU A 330 18.38 12.74 6.42
CA GLU A 330 18.17 11.45 5.77
C GLU A 330 17.88 10.38 6.80
N PHE A 331 16.71 9.76 6.67
CA PHE A 331 16.26 8.65 7.49
C PHE A 331 16.62 7.34 6.83
N THR A 332 17.37 6.49 7.53
CA THR A 332 17.87 5.23 6.98
C THR A 332 17.24 4.01 7.66
N PRO A 333 17.15 2.87 6.98
CA PRO A 333 16.64 1.63 7.56
C PRO A 333 17.59 1.01 8.60
N HIS A 334 18.76 1.61 8.82
CA HIS A 334 19.70 1.24 9.89
C HIS A 334 19.35 1.87 11.25
N LEU A 335 18.17 2.48 11.37
CA LEU A 335 17.72 3.21 12.56
C LEU A 335 18.60 4.43 12.86
N THR A 336 19.10 5.06 11.83
CA THR A 336 19.92 6.25 11.93
C THR A 336 19.33 7.39 11.09
N MET A 337 19.53 8.59 11.58
CA MET A 337 19.24 9.84 10.88
C MET A 337 20.57 10.55 10.61
N ILE A 338 20.79 10.96 9.36
CA ILE A 338 22.00 11.66 8.95
C ILE A 338 21.63 13.10 8.61
N ARG A 339 22.26 14.05 9.30
CA ARG A 339 22.07 15.48 9.09
C ARG A 339 23.19 16.02 8.18
N ASN A 340 22.81 16.73 7.14
CA ASN A 340 23.73 17.40 6.19
C ASN A 340 24.84 16.49 5.63
N GLY A 341 24.57 15.16 5.56
CA GLY A 341 25.51 14.18 5.04
C GLY A 341 26.65 13.75 5.99
N GLU A 342 26.84 14.39 7.11
CA GLU A 342 27.99 14.19 7.98
C GLU A 342 27.64 13.70 9.39
N GLU A 343 26.65 14.33 10.02
CA GLU A 343 26.29 14.04 11.41
C GLU A 343 25.29 12.90 11.50
N GLN A 344 25.63 11.84 12.21
CA GLN A 344 24.77 10.68 12.38
C GLN A 344 24.15 10.63 13.78
N PHE A 345 22.85 10.54 13.83
CA PHE A 345 22.05 10.44 15.06
C PHE A 345 21.20 9.15 15.06
N PRO A 346 20.84 8.63 16.23
CA PRO A 346 19.80 7.60 16.29
C PRO A 346 18.46 8.19 15.83
N LEU A 347 17.58 7.35 15.26
CA LEU A 347 16.25 7.81 14.85
C LEU A 347 15.49 8.39 16.06
N PRO A 348 14.85 9.56 15.92
CA PRO A 348 13.91 10.04 16.91
C PRO A 348 12.75 9.02 17.08
N GLY A 349 12.32 8.81 18.32
CA GLY A 349 11.27 7.83 18.60
C GLY A 349 10.62 8.09 19.97
N ALA A 350 9.65 7.26 20.35
CA ALA A 350 8.83 7.44 21.54
C ALA A 350 9.62 7.53 22.87
N ASP A 351 10.77 6.86 22.95
CA ASP A 351 11.57 6.75 24.18
C ASP A 351 12.85 7.59 24.19
N LYS A 352 13.01 8.51 23.24
CA LYS A 352 14.24 9.26 23.07
C LYS A 352 13.95 10.75 23.13
N ASP A 353 14.38 11.40 24.21
CA ASP A 353 14.43 12.86 24.34
C ASP A 353 15.50 13.46 23.39
N ILE A 354 15.25 13.37 22.11
CA ILE A 354 16.13 14.00 21.10
C ILE A 354 15.45 15.29 20.68
N GLN A 355 16.05 16.40 21.08
CA GLN A 355 15.66 17.72 20.60
C GLN A 355 16.36 17.96 19.26
N LEU A 356 15.57 18.10 18.21
CA LEU A 356 16.06 18.29 16.85
C LEU A 356 16.14 19.80 16.57
N GLU A 357 17.34 20.31 16.35
CA GLU A 357 17.55 21.68 15.85
C GLU A 357 17.65 21.66 14.32
N VAL A 358 16.84 22.47 13.66
CA VAL A 358 16.79 22.56 12.21
C VAL A 358 16.89 24.01 11.76
#